data_5755a6891431e013efd01785ef6f8c13
#
_entry.id   5755a6891431e013efd01785ef6f8c13
#
_cell.length_a   1.000
_cell.length_b   1.000
_cell.length_c   1.000
_cell.angle_alpha   90.00
_cell.angle_beta   90.00
_cell.angle_gamma   90.00
#
_symmetry.space_group_name_H-M   'P 1'
#
loop_
_entity.id
_entity.type
_entity.pdbx_description
1 polymer ?
#
loop_
_entity_poly.entity_id
_entity_poly.type
_entity_poly.pdbx_seq_one_letter_code
_entity_poly.pdbx_strand_id
1 'polypeptide(L)'
;DTPSPRRVSARVSHPSPSHPTPPPSTSHSRVEQVFEFLVFGSRWIQAPLYAGLIIAELLYASKFILELWEMAKHFKQLEETKFMLGVLGLIDVTMVANLLTMVIIGGYATFVSKLDLETHPDRPEWLTHVDPGTIKIKLAASLVGISSIHLLKSFVDIAHENPEHVKWKIFIHMTFLGSAILLAYTDKLMQRDRKH
;
A
#
# COMPACT_ATOMS: atom_id res chain seq x y z
N ASP A 1 -76.86 -64.15 5.01
CA ASP A 1 -76.45 -63.50 3.78
C ASP A 1 -76.10 -62.03 4.09
N THR A 2 -74.82 -61.76 4.32
CA THR A 2 -74.34 -60.43 4.48
C THR A 2 -73.42 -60.11 3.30
N PRO A 3 -73.65 -59.00 2.57
CA PRO A 3 -72.77 -58.60 1.52
C PRO A 3 -71.53 -57.85 2.05
N SER A 4 -70.39 -58.34 1.55
CA SER A 4 -69.07 -57.79 1.75
C SER A 4 -68.89 -56.36 1.19
N PRO A 5 -68.27 -55.42 1.88
CA PRO A 5 -68.05 -54.10 1.35
C PRO A 5 -66.86 -54.09 0.37
N ARG A 6 -67.04 -53.54 -0.83
CA ARG A 6 -66.04 -53.28 -1.85
C ARG A 6 -65.05 -52.24 -1.34
N ARG A 7 -63.76 -52.59 -1.26
CA ARG A 7 -62.68 -51.65 -1.09
C ARG A 7 -62.49 -50.82 -2.37
N VAL A 8 -62.83 -49.54 -2.27
CA VAL A 8 -62.44 -48.55 -3.31
C VAL A 8 -60.99 -48.17 -3.02
N SER A 9 -60.10 -48.65 -3.89
CA SER A 9 -58.68 -48.27 -3.87
C SER A 9 -58.54 -46.83 -4.44
N ALA A 10 -58.42 -45.85 -3.57
CA ALA A 10 -58.09 -44.49 -3.97
C ALA A 10 -56.61 -44.47 -4.38
N ARG A 11 -56.39 -44.31 -5.68
CA ARG A 11 -55.05 -44.10 -6.27
C ARG A 11 -54.57 -42.70 -5.87
N VAL A 12 -53.72 -42.63 -4.84
CA VAL A 12 -53.00 -41.38 -4.47
C VAL A 12 -52.00 -41.09 -5.59
N SER A 13 -52.30 -40.09 -6.39
CA SER A 13 -51.38 -39.55 -7.37
C SER A 13 -50.29 -38.74 -6.63
N HIS A 14 -49.08 -39.26 -6.52
CA HIS A 14 -47.93 -38.51 -6.05
C HIS A 14 -47.62 -37.41 -7.08
N PRO A 15 -47.51 -36.14 -6.67
CA PRO A 15 -47.00 -35.09 -7.54
C PRO A 15 -45.52 -35.38 -7.85
N SER A 16 -45.19 -35.38 -9.12
CA SER A 16 -43.80 -35.52 -9.59
C SER A 16 -42.93 -34.41 -9.01
N PRO A 17 -41.71 -34.71 -8.52
CA PRO A 17 -40.79 -33.67 -8.04
C PRO A 17 -40.48 -32.73 -9.21
N SER A 18 -40.83 -31.46 -9.06
CA SER A 18 -40.46 -30.41 -9.99
C SER A 18 -38.93 -30.29 -10.02
N HIS A 19 -38.34 -30.65 -11.13
CA HIS A 19 -36.92 -30.38 -11.35
C HIS A 19 -36.67 -28.90 -11.22
N PRO A 20 -35.68 -28.45 -10.38
CA PRO A 20 -35.32 -27.07 -10.32
C PRO A 20 -34.79 -26.64 -11.70
N THR A 21 -35.40 -25.63 -12.27
CA THR A 21 -34.93 -25.01 -13.51
C THR A 21 -33.53 -24.52 -13.26
N PRO A 22 -32.53 -24.84 -14.12
CA PRO A 22 -31.18 -24.27 -13.98
C PRO A 22 -31.27 -22.75 -14.04
N PRO A 23 -30.47 -22.02 -13.21
CA PRO A 23 -30.46 -20.58 -13.26
C PRO A 23 -30.11 -20.09 -14.66
N PRO A 24 -30.67 -18.98 -15.14
CA PRO A 24 -30.37 -18.46 -16.45
C PRO A 24 -28.86 -18.24 -16.57
N SER A 25 -28.26 -18.85 -17.58
CA SER A 25 -26.87 -18.60 -17.95
C SER A 25 -26.76 -17.12 -18.30
N THR A 26 -26.20 -16.32 -17.35
CA THR A 26 -25.83 -14.93 -17.63
C THR A 26 -24.79 -14.99 -18.75
N SER A 27 -25.21 -14.62 -19.94
CA SER A 27 -24.28 -14.38 -21.04
C SER A 27 -23.44 -13.17 -20.63
N HIS A 28 -22.28 -13.44 -20.04
CA HIS A 28 -21.28 -12.42 -19.79
C HIS A 28 -21.00 -11.72 -21.13
N SER A 29 -21.34 -10.44 -21.21
CA SER A 29 -21.12 -9.66 -22.40
C SER A 29 -19.63 -9.68 -22.74
N ARG A 30 -19.24 -9.65 -24.00
CA ARG A 30 -17.81 -9.58 -24.43
C ARG A 30 -17.09 -8.42 -23.75
N VAL A 31 -17.82 -7.37 -23.39
CA VAL A 31 -17.32 -6.21 -22.67
C VAL A 31 -16.93 -6.57 -21.23
N GLU A 32 -17.70 -7.39 -20.52
CA GLU A 32 -17.35 -7.89 -19.19
C GLU A 32 -16.09 -8.75 -19.21
N GLN A 33 -15.98 -9.66 -20.17
CA GLN A 33 -14.78 -10.51 -20.30
C GLN A 33 -13.53 -9.69 -20.62
N VAL A 34 -13.64 -8.69 -21.48
CA VAL A 34 -12.51 -7.76 -21.78
C VAL A 34 -12.17 -6.95 -20.55
N PHE A 35 -13.15 -6.49 -19.78
CA PHE A 35 -12.94 -5.73 -18.56
C PHE A 35 -12.29 -6.59 -17.46
N GLU A 36 -12.74 -7.83 -17.27
CA GLU A 36 -12.10 -8.78 -16.37
C GLU A 36 -10.66 -9.05 -16.80
N PHE A 37 -10.40 -9.32 -18.07
CA PHE A 37 -9.05 -9.54 -18.58
C PHE A 37 -8.14 -8.32 -18.38
N LEU A 38 -8.65 -7.10 -18.58
CA LEU A 38 -7.91 -5.87 -18.34
C LEU A 38 -7.61 -5.66 -16.84
N VAL A 39 -8.57 -5.92 -15.97
CA VAL A 39 -8.39 -5.81 -14.52
C VAL A 39 -7.39 -6.86 -14.01
N PHE A 40 -7.48 -8.11 -14.49
CA PHE A 40 -6.52 -9.16 -14.16
C PHE A 40 -5.13 -8.89 -14.77
N GLY A 41 -5.08 -8.40 -16.01
CA GLY A 41 -3.83 -8.06 -16.71
C GLY A 41 -3.09 -6.88 -16.07
N SER A 42 -3.81 -5.88 -15.55
CA SER A 42 -3.21 -4.71 -14.90
C SER A 42 -2.37 -5.08 -13.67
N ARG A 43 -2.69 -6.17 -12.99
CA ARG A 43 -1.93 -6.71 -11.85
C ARG A 43 -0.57 -7.25 -12.24
N TRP A 44 -0.51 -7.96 -13.37
CA TRP A 44 0.76 -8.48 -13.89
C TRP A 44 1.71 -7.35 -14.29
N ILE A 45 1.15 -6.21 -14.71
CA ILE A 45 1.94 -5.01 -15.02
C ILE A 45 2.54 -4.39 -13.75
N GLN A 46 1.88 -4.52 -12.61
CA GLN A 46 2.40 -3.98 -11.33
C GLN A 46 3.51 -4.84 -10.71
N ALA A 47 3.50 -6.15 -10.93
CA ALA A 47 4.50 -7.06 -10.37
C ALA A 47 5.96 -6.65 -10.73
N PRO A 48 6.32 -6.36 -11.99
CA PRO A 48 7.66 -5.90 -12.33
C PRO A 48 7.99 -4.52 -11.73
N LEU A 49 7.00 -3.65 -11.50
CA LEU A 49 7.21 -2.36 -10.84
C LEU A 49 7.63 -2.54 -9.38
N TYR A 50 6.97 -3.44 -8.64
CA TYR A 50 7.37 -3.76 -7.26
C TYR A 50 8.73 -4.45 -7.21
N ALA A 51 9.04 -5.35 -8.15
CA ALA A 51 10.36 -5.94 -8.27
C ALA A 51 11.43 -4.86 -8.51
N GLY A 52 11.15 -3.88 -9.37
CA GLY A 52 12.02 -2.71 -9.59
C GLY A 52 12.23 -1.88 -8.33
N LEU A 53 11.17 -1.65 -7.53
CA LEU A 53 11.29 -0.93 -6.25
C LEU A 53 12.13 -1.69 -5.22
N ILE A 54 12.04 -3.02 -5.14
CA ILE A 54 12.89 -3.84 -4.28
C ILE A 54 14.36 -3.71 -4.71
N ILE A 55 14.64 -3.74 -6.01
CA ILE A 55 16.01 -3.52 -6.52
C ILE A 55 16.49 -2.11 -6.15
N ALA A 56 15.65 -1.09 -6.29
CA ALA A 56 15.97 0.28 -5.89
C ALA A 56 16.29 0.38 -4.39
N GLU A 57 15.54 -0.33 -3.53
CA GLU A 57 15.80 -0.38 -2.09
C GLU A 57 17.16 -1.03 -1.78
N LEU A 58 17.53 -2.12 -2.47
CA LEU A 58 18.85 -2.72 -2.34
C LEU A 58 19.97 -1.77 -2.78
N LEU A 59 19.76 -0.97 -3.83
CA LEU A 59 20.71 0.06 -4.25
C LEU A 59 20.85 1.17 -3.21
N TYR A 60 19.77 1.60 -2.58
CA TYR A 60 19.82 2.55 -1.45
C TYR A 60 20.56 1.98 -0.25
N ALA A 61 20.33 0.72 0.10
CA ALA A 61 21.05 0.05 1.17
C ALA A 61 22.56 -0.04 0.88
N SER A 62 22.95 -0.35 -0.36
CA SER A 62 24.36 -0.37 -0.76
C SER A 62 25.00 1.02 -0.71
N LYS A 63 24.28 2.05 -1.15
CA LYS A 63 24.71 3.45 -1.06
C LYS A 63 24.95 3.88 0.39
N PHE A 64 24.04 3.52 1.30
CA PHE A 64 24.19 3.79 2.74
C PHE A 64 25.49 3.19 3.29
N ILE A 65 25.78 1.92 2.97
CA ILE A 65 26.99 1.24 3.45
C ILE A 65 28.25 1.93 2.90
N LEU A 66 28.25 2.30 1.62
CA LEU A 66 29.37 2.98 0.99
C LEU A 66 29.64 4.36 1.61
N GLU A 67 28.60 5.18 1.81
CA GLU A 67 28.73 6.50 2.44
C GLU A 67 29.21 6.39 3.88
N LEU A 68 28.66 5.43 4.65
CA LEU A 68 29.09 5.18 6.02
C LEU A 68 30.56 4.75 6.07
N TRP A 69 30.98 3.88 5.15
CA TRP A 69 32.35 3.41 5.07
C TRP A 69 33.34 4.54 4.74
N GLU A 70 33.02 5.38 3.75
CA GLU A 70 33.83 6.55 3.41
C GLU A 70 33.94 7.54 4.57
N MET A 71 32.84 7.81 5.25
CA MET A 71 32.81 8.68 6.43
C MET A 71 33.66 8.09 7.58
N ALA A 72 33.60 6.78 7.80
CA ALA A 72 34.40 6.10 8.83
C ALA A 72 35.90 6.16 8.54
N LYS A 73 36.32 5.98 7.28
CA LYS A 73 37.74 6.09 6.87
C LYS A 73 38.33 7.47 7.12
N HIS A 74 37.55 8.51 6.87
CA HIS A 74 38.02 9.89 6.94
C HIS A 74 37.62 10.60 8.22
N PHE A 75 37.10 9.88 9.23
CA PHE A 75 36.54 10.42 10.47
C PHE A 75 37.46 11.45 11.17
N LYS A 76 38.78 11.19 11.22
CA LYS A 76 39.76 12.07 11.88
C LYS A 76 40.10 13.34 11.09
N GLN A 77 39.76 13.38 9.80
CA GLN A 77 40.13 14.47 8.88
C GLN A 77 38.92 15.33 8.50
N LEU A 78 37.71 14.85 8.79
CA LEU A 78 36.49 15.55 8.45
C LEU A 78 36.28 16.73 9.42
N GLU A 79 36.05 17.89 8.83
CA GLU A 79 35.52 19.05 9.53
C GLU A 79 34.13 18.73 10.10
N GLU A 80 33.81 19.29 11.27
CA GLU A 80 32.55 19.02 11.97
C GLU A 80 31.31 19.25 11.10
N THR A 81 31.28 20.34 10.33
CA THR A 81 30.19 20.63 9.39
C THR A 81 30.03 19.55 8.32
N LYS A 82 31.14 19.10 7.74
CA LYS A 82 31.11 18.04 6.72
C LYS A 82 30.68 16.70 7.29
N PHE A 83 31.11 16.39 8.53
CA PHE A 83 30.68 15.20 9.23
C PHE A 83 29.16 15.24 9.49
N MET A 84 28.65 16.37 9.98
CA MET A 84 27.22 16.57 10.23
C MET A 84 26.38 16.45 8.95
N LEU A 85 26.82 17.04 7.84
CA LEU A 85 26.18 16.89 6.53
C LEU A 85 26.20 15.43 6.03
N GLY A 86 27.28 14.70 6.28
CA GLY A 86 27.37 13.27 5.98
C GLY A 86 26.37 12.44 6.76
N VAL A 87 26.25 12.67 8.07
CA VAL A 87 25.25 12.00 8.92
C VAL A 87 23.83 12.31 8.44
N LEU A 88 23.54 13.59 8.14
CA LEU A 88 22.25 13.98 7.55
C LEU A 88 22.01 13.32 6.18
N GLY A 89 23.08 13.04 5.41
CA GLY A 89 23.01 12.23 4.18
C GLY A 89 22.56 10.79 4.43
N LEU A 90 23.13 10.15 5.45
CA LEU A 90 22.75 8.79 5.84
C LEU A 90 21.30 8.70 6.33
N ILE A 91 20.85 9.71 7.11
CA ILE A 91 19.45 9.79 7.55
C ILE A 91 18.51 9.92 6.33
N ASP A 92 18.86 10.77 5.36
CA ASP A 92 18.08 10.97 4.14
C ASP A 92 17.92 9.66 3.36
N VAL A 93 19.01 8.94 3.13
CA VAL A 93 18.99 7.62 2.47
C VAL A 93 18.07 6.65 3.23
N THR A 94 18.14 6.61 4.56
CA THR A 94 17.29 5.74 5.40
C THR A 94 15.82 6.13 5.30
N MET A 95 15.50 7.43 5.28
CA MET A 95 14.12 7.90 5.14
C MET A 95 13.52 7.54 3.77
N VAL A 96 14.30 7.64 2.70
CA VAL A 96 13.85 7.21 1.37
C VAL A 96 13.67 5.70 1.30
N ALA A 97 14.57 4.89 1.89
CA ALA A 97 14.42 3.45 1.98
C ALA A 97 13.13 3.07 2.74
N ASN A 98 12.86 3.70 3.88
CA ASN A 98 11.61 3.50 4.61
C ASN A 98 10.36 3.85 3.77
N LEU A 99 10.43 4.92 2.97
CA LEU A 99 9.36 5.27 2.04
C LEU A 99 9.14 4.16 0.99
N LEU A 100 10.21 3.64 0.39
CA LEU A 100 10.14 2.54 -0.58
C LEU A 100 9.52 1.30 0.05
N THR A 101 9.98 0.88 1.22
CA THR A 101 9.41 -0.25 1.98
C THR A 101 7.91 -0.07 2.19
N MET A 102 7.46 1.11 2.61
CA MET A 102 6.03 1.41 2.80
C MET A 102 5.23 1.31 1.50
N VAL A 103 5.78 1.78 0.37
CA VAL A 103 5.14 1.69 -0.94
C VAL A 103 5.05 0.23 -1.39
N ILE A 104 6.11 -0.56 -1.20
CA ILE A 104 6.16 -1.98 -1.57
C ILE A 104 5.11 -2.76 -0.75
N ILE A 105 5.13 -2.64 0.57
CA ILE A 105 4.20 -3.34 1.47
C ILE A 105 2.76 -2.88 1.20
N GLY A 106 2.54 -1.58 1.09
CA GLY A 106 1.21 -1.01 0.85
C GLY A 106 0.63 -1.41 -0.50
N GLY A 107 1.45 -1.41 -1.52
CA GLY A 107 1.07 -1.86 -2.85
C GLY A 107 0.77 -3.36 -2.88
N TYR A 108 1.64 -4.18 -2.29
CA TYR A 108 1.42 -5.61 -2.17
C TYR A 108 0.11 -5.92 -1.43
N ALA A 109 -0.11 -5.30 -0.27
CA ALA A 109 -1.32 -5.49 0.53
C ALA A 109 -2.60 -5.06 -0.21
N THR A 110 -2.53 -4.00 -1.03
CA THR A 110 -3.70 -3.47 -1.73
C THR A 110 -4.03 -4.26 -3.00
N PHE A 111 -3.01 -4.68 -3.75
CA PHE A 111 -3.19 -5.23 -5.10
C PHE A 111 -3.02 -6.75 -5.18
N VAL A 112 -2.17 -7.35 -4.37
CA VAL A 112 -1.87 -8.79 -4.44
C VAL A 112 -2.67 -9.59 -3.40
N SER A 113 -2.76 -9.08 -2.17
CA SER A 113 -3.31 -9.83 -1.03
C SER A 113 -4.83 -10.04 -1.05
N LYS A 114 -5.60 -9.27 -1.80
CA LYS A 114 -7.08 -9.39 -1.82
C LYS A 114 -7.63 -10.61 -2.55
N LEU A 115 -6.80 -11.38 -3.27
CA LEU A 115 -7.30 -12.43 -4.18
C LEU A 115 -7.15 -13.87 -3.73
N ASP A 116 -6.20 -14.19 -2.85
CA ASP A 116 -5.85 -15.61 -2.64
C ASP A 116 -5.76 -16.03 -1.16
N LEU A 117 -5.96 -15.12 -0.22
CA LEU A 117 -5.67 -15.36 1.18
C LEU A 117 -6.89 -15.61 2.07
N GLU A 118 -8.10 -15.66 1.53
CA GLU A 118 -9.28 -16.04 2.33
C GLU A 118 -9.30 -17.54 2.69
N THR A 119 -8.51 -18.37 1.99
CA THR A 119 -8.52 -19.82 2.12
C THR A 119 -7.20 -20.45 2.61
N HIS A 120 -6.12 -19.68 2.81
CA HIS A 120 -4.84 -20.25 3.27
C HIS A 120 -4.65 -20.14 4.78
N PRO A 121 -4.32 -21.27 5.48
CA PRO A 121 -4.10 -21.29 6.93
C PRO A 121 -2.82 -20.57 7.40
N ASP A 122 -1.90 -20.23 6.49
CA ASP A 122 -0.62 -19.58 6.78
C ASP A 122 -0.62 -18.06 6.57
N ARG A 123 -1.78 -17.42 6.79
CA ARG A 123 -1.88 -15.96 6.66
C ARG A 123 -1.07 -15.27 7.78
N PRO A 124 0.00 -14.52 7.45
CA PRO A 124 0.74 -13.80 8.47
C PRO A 124 -0.17 -12.75 9.13
N GLU A 125 -0.33 -12.81 10.45
CA GLU A 125 -1.23 -11.94 11.22
C GLU A 125 -0.95 -10.44 11.01
N TRP A 126 0.31 -10.07 10.74
CA TRP A 126 0.69 -8.66 10.49
C TRP A 126 0.08 -8.07 9.21
N LEU A 127 -0.29 -8.91 8.24
CA LEU A 127 -0.89 -8.46 6.97
C LEU A 127 -2.38 -8.08 7.12
N THR A 128 -3.06 -8.62 8.15
CA THR A 128 -4.47 -8.33 8.44
C THR A 128 -4.69 -6.94 9.02
N HIS A 129 -3.65 -6.34 9.61
CA HIS A 129 -3.72 -5.04 10.29
C HIS A 129 -3.28 -3.85 9.42
N VAL A 130 -2.95 -4.08 8.14
CA VAL A 130 -2.52 -3.00 7.24
C VAL A 130 -3.76 -2.34 6.61
N ASP A 131 -4.31 -1.35 7.32
CA ASP A 131 -5.37 -0.51 6.77
C ASP A 131 -4.79 0.44 5.69
N PRO A 132 -5.37 0.48 4.47
CA PRO A 132 -4.93 1.37 3.39
C PRO A 132 -4.92 2.86 3.78
N GLY A 133 -5.79 3.28 4.69
CA GLY A 133 -5.81 4.64 5.24
C GLY A 133 -4.54 4.96 6.02
N THR A 134 -4.13 4.05 6.89
CA THR A 134 -2.91 4.18 7.70
C THR A 134 -1.64 4.29 6.83
N ILE A 135 -1.56 3.54 5.72
CA ILE A 135 -0.42 3.62 4.79
C ILE A 135 -0.30 5.02 4.19
N LYS A 136 -1.40 5.61 3.74
CA LYS A 136 -1.40 6.96 3.14
C LYS A 136 -0.87 8.01 4.11
N ILE A 137 -1.27 7.95 5.38
CA ILE A 137 -0.80 8.86 6.42
C ILE A 137 0.70 8.64 6.68
N LYS A 138 1.16 7.40 6.77
CA LYS A 138 2.58 7.08 6.97
C LYS A 138 3.43 7.55 5.79
N LEU A 139 2.97 7.41 4.55
CA LEU A 139 3.64 7.95 3.36
C LEU A 139 3.74 9.48 3.41
N ALA A 140 2.64 10.17 3.76
CA ALA A 140 2.65 11.62 3.91
C ALA A 140 3.62 12.07 5.01
N ALA A 141 3.64 11.39 6.16
CA ALA A 141 4.57 11.67 7.25
C ALA A 141 6.04 11.46 6.82
N SER A 142 6.32 10.42 6.02
CA SER A 142 7.66 10.17 5.47
C SER A 142 8.11 11.31 4.54
N LEU A 143 7.23 11.81 3.68
CA LEU A 143 7.53 12.96 2.81
C LEU A 143 7.83 14.23 3.61
N VAL A 144 7.06 14.49 4.68
CA VAL A 144 7.35 15.61 5.61
C VAL A 144 8.71 15.41 6.26
N GLY A 145 9.03 14.19 6.71
CA GLY A 145 10.35 13.86 7.31
C GLY A 145 11.50 14.11 6.34
N ILE A 146 11.41 13.62 5.09
CA ILE A 146 12.43 13.84 4.05
C ILE A 146 12.62 15.34 3.79
N SER A 147 11.53 16.10 3.61
CA SER A 147 11.61 17.53 3.37
C SER A 147 12.19 18.31 4.56
N SER A 148 11.96 17.84 5.80
CA SER A 148 12.57 18.40 7.02
C SER A 148 14.09 18.21 7.03
N ILE A 149 14.58 17.02 6.67
CA ILE A 149 16.03 16.75 6.59
C ILE A 149 16.68 17.60 5.49
N HIS A 150 16.02 17.79 4.35
CA HIS A 150 16.53 18.68 3.31
C HIS A 150 16.60 20.14 3.75
N LEU A 151 15.62 20.63 4.53
CA LEU A 151 15.68 21.95 5.15
C LEU A 151 16.81 22.06 6.18
N LEU A 152 16.97 21.03 7.01
CA LEU A 152 18.05 21.00 8.01
C LEU A 152 19.44 21.03 7.35
N LYS A 153 19.64 20.28 6.24
CA LYS A 153 20.87 20.36 5.45
C LYS A 153 21.14 21.79 4.96
N SER A 154 20.11 22.46 4.42
CA SER A 154 20.23 23.84 3.96
C SER A 154 20.51 24.82 5.10
N PHE A 155 20.00 24.56 6.29
CA PHE A 155 20.28 25.37 7.48
C PHE A 155 21.74 25.23 7.93
N VAL A 156 22.27 24.02 7.92
CA VAL A 156 23.66 23.74 8.29
C VAL A 156 24.62 24.36 7.30
N ASP A 157 24.31 24.37 6.01
CA ASP A 157 25.15 24.89 4.93
C ASP A 157 24.66 26.24 4.38
N ILE A 158 23.97 27.02 5.19
CA ILE A 158 23.28 28.26 4.76
C ILE A 158 24.23 29.31 4.17
N ALA A 159 25.51 29.26 4.54
CA ALA A 159 26.52 30.19 4.03
C ALA A 159 26.83 29.96 2.54
N HIS A 160 26.61 28.74 2.04
CA HIS A 160 26.89 28.34 0.64
C HIS A 160 25.60 28.16 -0.18
N GLU A 161 24.43 28.22 0.45
CA GLU A 161 23.14 28.06 -0.23
C GLU A 161 22.59 29.39 -0.78
N ASN A 162 21.97 29.32 -1.96
CA ASN A 162 21.28 30.46 -2.52
C ASN A 162 19.97 30.73 -1.73
N PRO A 163 19.76 31.96 -1.19
CA PRO A 163 18.54 32.31 -0.43
C PRO A 163 17.23 32.00 -1.16
N GLU A 164 17.22 32.10 -2.49
CA GLU A 164 16.06 31.79 -3.32
C GLU A 164 15.70 30.29 -3.25
N HIS A 165 16.69 29.42 -3.33
CA HIS A 165 16.48 27.98 -3.20
C HIS A 165 15.95 27.61 -1.81
N VAL A 166 16.45 28.24 -0.74
CA VAL A 166 15.98 28.03 0.63
C VAL A 166 14.51 28.41 0.79
N LYS A 167 14.08 29.53 0.20
CA LYS A 167 12.66 29.92 0.21
C LYS A 167 11.77 28.87 -0.46
N TRP A 168 12.16 28.33 -1.61
CA TRP A 168 11.41 27.28 -2.28
C TRP A 168 11.38 25.98 -1.47
N LYS A 169 12.47 25.60 -0.82
CA LYS A 169 12.50 24.43 0.07
C LYS A 169 11.52 24.60 1.24
N ILE A 170 11.47 25.78 1.85
CA ILE A 170 10.52 26.10 2.93
C ILE A 170 9.08 25.99 2.40
N PHE A 171 8.80 26.59 1.24
CA PHE A 171 7.46 26.56 0.65
C PHE A 171 7.00 25.12 0.36
N ILE A 172 7.86 24.30 -0.23
CA ILE A 172 7.60 22.87 -0.49
C ILE A 172 7.33 22.13 0.82
N HIS A 173 8.16 22.34 1.85
CA HIS A 173 7.97 21.71 3.15
C HIS A 173 6.62 22.09 3.78
N MET A 174 6.25 23.36 3.77
CA MET A 174 4.97 23.82 4.29
C MET A 174 3.78 23.22 3.52
N THR A 175 3.93 23.03 2.21
CA THR A 175 2.92 22.38 1.38
C THR A 175 2.75 20.91 1.75
N PHE A 176 3.85 20.18 1.95
CA PHE A 176 3.80 18.78 2.39
C PHE A 176 3.19 18.66 3.79
N LEU A 177 3.58 19.54 4.72
CA LEU A 177 3.03 19.58 6.07
C LEU A 177 1.51 19.82 6.04
N GLY A 178 1.06 20.82 5.28
CA GLY A 178 -0.37 21.11 5.11
C GLY A 178 -1.13 19.93 4.50
N SER A 179 -0.58 19.31 3.47
CA SER A 179 -1.17 18.13 2.83
C SER A 179 -1.27 16.94 3.79
N ALA A 180 -0.25 16.70 4.61
CA ALA A 180 -0.24 15.62 5.60
C ALA A 180 -1.31 15.84 6.70
N ILE A 181 -1.47 17.09 7.17
CA ILE A 181 -2.50 17.44 8.16
C ILE A 181 -3.91 17.25 7.56
N LEU A 182 -4.14 17.72 6.34
CA LEU A 182 -5.43 17.55 5.65
C LEU A 182 -5.76 16.08 5.44
N LEU A 183 -4.77 15.27 5.03
CA LEU A 183 -4.96 13.84 4.84
C LEU A 183 -5.31 13.13 6.15
N ALA A 184 -4.60 13.43 7.24
CA ALA A 184 -4.87 12.87 8.56
C ALA A 184 -6.25 13.30 9.08
N TYR A 185 -6.66 14.53 8.82
CA TYR A 185 -7.97 15.03 9.20
C TYR A 185 -9.11 14.34 8.44
N THR A 186 -8.97 14.18 7.11
CA THR A 186 -9.98 13.47 6.30
C THR A 186 -10.09 12.00 6.69
N ASP A 187 -8.97 11.33 6.99
CA ASP A 187 -8.99 9.95 7.48
C ASP A 187 -9.74 9.81 8.81
N LYS A 188 -9.48 10.74 9.74
CA LYS A 188 -10.20 10.78 11.03
C LYS A 188 -11.70 10.98 10.87
N LEU A 189 -12.14 11.80 9.94
CA LEU A 189 -13.57 11.99 9.63
C LEU A 189 -14.19 10.71 9.08
N MET A 190 -13.55 10.07 8.11
CA MET A 190 -14.04 8.82 7.51
C MET A 190 -14.12 7.66 8.53
N GLN A 191 -13.18 7.60 9.48
CA GLN A 191 -13.23 6.59 10.55
C GLN A 191 -14.37 6.84 11.53
N ARG A 192 -14.76 8.11 11.74
CA ARG A 192 -15.88 8.47 12.61
C ARG A 192 -17.23 8.04 12.01
N ASP A 193 -17.41 8.23 10.70
CA ASP A 193 -18.64 7.85 9.99
C ASP A 193 -18.84 6.33 9.92
N ARG A 194 -17.76 5.54 9.95
CA ARG A 194 -17.84 4.07 9.98
C ARG A 194 -18.27 3.48 11.33
N LYS A 195 -18.25 4.27 12.41
CA LYS A 195 -18.62 3.83 13.76
C LYS A 195 -20.09 4.13 14.13
N HIS A 196 -20.82 4.80 13.26
CA HIS A 196 -22.26 5.03 13.32
C HIS A 196 -22.98 4.23 12.24
#